data_99c5db06683913420dddcbcf13677cd5
#
_entry.id   99c5db06683913420dddcbcf13677cd5
#
_cell.length_a   1.000
_cell.length_b   1.000
_cell.length_c   1.000
_cell.angle_alpha   90.00
_cell.angle_beta   90.00
_cell.angle_gamma   90.00
#
_symmetry.space_group_name_H-M   'P 1'
#
loop_
_entity.id
_entity.type
_entity.pdbx_description
1 polymer ?
#
loop_
_entity_poly.entity_id
_entity_poly.type
_entity_poly.pdbx_seq_one_letter_code
_entity_poly.pdbx_strand_id
1 'polypeptide(L)'
;MIDHFGTPLGVGEYAGQSEAIFSAWQRDIAEIARCPNVVAKLGGLAMPDNGFGWDRRATPAHSDELVEAQGRYYRHTIECFGPARCMFESNFPVDRRSLPYASYWNAMKKIAAAYSAAEQHALFQGTAQRIYRL
;
A
#
# COMPACT_ATOMS: atom_id res chain seq x y z
N MET A 1 10.84 7.79 6.99
CA MET A 1 9.52 7.25 6.57
C MET A 1 9.67 6.70 5.17
N ILE A 2 9.09 5.55 4.87
CA ILE A 2 8.97 5.02 3.52
C ILE A 2 7.58 5.36 2.97
N ASP A 3 7.51 5.98 1.78
CA ASP A 3 6.27 6.30 1.09
C ASP A 3 5.98 5.29 -0.02
N HIS A 4 4.70 5.05 -0.30
CA HIS A 4 4.21 4.29 -1.43
C HIS A 4 4.90 2.93 -1.62
N PHE A 5 5.18 2.23 -0.51
CA PHE A 5 5.87 0.93 -0.52
C PHE A 5 7.26 0.97 -1.20
N GLY A 6 7.88 2.14 -1.29
CA GLY A 6 9.12 2.33 -2.05
C GLY A 6 8.92 2.30 -3.56
N THR A 7 7.69 2.39 -4.04
CA THR A 7 7.28 2.48 -5.45
C THR A 7 7.89 1.35 -6.31
N PRO A 8 7.50 0.07 -6.10
CA PRO A 8 7.95 -1.00 -6.98
C PRO A 8 7.49 -0.74 -8.42
N LEU A 9 8.44 -0.60 -9.35
CA LEU A 9 8.15 -0.26 -10.74
C LEU A 9 7.58 -1.46 -11.50
N GLY A 10 6.63 -1.20 -12.41
CA GLY A 10 6.00 -2.21 -13.24
C GLY A 10 5.83 -1.79 -14.70
N VAL A 11 6.55 -0.74 -15.13
CA VAL A 11 6.49 -0.17 -16.49
C VAL A 11 7.88 -0.13 -17.14
N GLY A 12 7.93 0.18 -18.43
CA GLY A 12 9.18 0.26 -19.18
C GLY A 12 9.90 -1.09 -19.20
N GLU A 13 11.18 -1.11 -18.86
CA GLU A 13 11.99 -2.33 -18.76
C GLU A 13 11.53 -3.33 -17.69
N TYR A 14 10.73 -2.87 -16.71
CA TYR A 14 10.17 -3.69 -15.62
C TYR A 14 8.82 -4.34 -15.97
N ALA A 15 8.23 -4.00 -17.11
CA ALA A 15 6.95 -4.54 -17.54
C ALA A 15 7.01 -6.07 -17.69
N GLY A 16 5.98 -6.76 -17.18
CA GLY A 16 5.89 -8.23 -17.24
C GLY A 16 6.76 -8.97 -16.21
N GLN A 17 7.48 -8.28 -15.33
CA GLN A 17 8.36 -8.89 -14.32
C GLN A 17 7.78 -8.84 -12.90
N SER A 18 6.46 -8.70 -12.75
CA SER A 18 5.80 -8.42 -11.46
C SER A 18 6.16 -9.39 -10.33
N GLU A 19 6.32 -10.69 -10.62
CA GLU A 19 6.66 -11.68 -9.58
C GLU A 19 8.12 -11.59 -9.13
N ALA A 20 9.05 -11.37 -10.07
CA ALA A 20 10.45 -11.17 -9.73
C ALA A 20 10.66 -9.88 -8.92
N ILE A 21 9.98 -8.81 -9.34
CA ILE A 21 9.99 -7.52 -8.64
C ILE A 21 9.38 -7.66 -7.24
N PHE A 22 8.23 -8.33 -7.12
CA PHE A 22 7.60 -8.56 -5.82
C PHE A 22 8.53 -9.34 -4.88
N SER A 23 9.18 -10.39 -5.37
CA SER A 23 10.12 -11.20 -4.57
C SER A 23 11.35 -10.41 -4.11
N ALA A 24 11.91 -9.55 -4.95
CA ALA A 24 13.00 -8.65 -4.58
C ALA A 24 12.51 -7.62 -3.56
N TRP A 25 11.40 -6.96 -3.83
CA TRP A 25 10.77 -5.96 -2.98
C TRP A 25 10.44 -6.51 -1.59
N GLN A 26 9.97 -7.76 -1.46
CA GLN A 26 9.71 -8.38 -0.16
C GLN A 26 10.96 -8.42 0.72
N ARG A 27 12.11 -8.78 0.14
CA ARG A 27 13.38 -8.81 0.87
C ARG A 27 13.80 -7.41 1.33
N ASP A 28 13.67 -6.43 0.45
CA ASP A 28 14.05 -5.05 0.72
C ASP A 28 13.16 -4.42 1.81
N ILE A 29 11.85 -4.68 1.77
CA ILE A 29 10.91 -4.24 2.81
C ILE A 29 11.22 -4.90 4.16
N ALA A 30 11.51 -6.19 4.17
CA ALA A 30 11.87 -6.89 5.40
C ALA A 30 13.19 -6.34 5.99
N GLU A 31 14.16 -6.00 5.16
CA GLU A 31 15.44 -5.43 5.61
C GLU A 31 15.26 -4.02 6.18
N ILE A 32 14.55 -3.13 5.50
CA ILE A 32 14.33 -1.76 6.00
C ILE A 32 13.44 -1.75 7.26
N ALA A 33 12.54 -2.72 7.40
CA ALA A 33 11.69 -2.84 8.59
C ALA A 33 12.49 -3.15 9.88
N ARG A 34 13.72 -3.64 9.76
CA ARG A 34 14.65 -3.86 10.90
C ARG A 34 15.13 -2.54 11.52
N CYS A 35 14.99 -1.44 10.82
CA CYS A 35 15.29 -0.10 11.34
C CYS A 35 14.13 0.39 12.20
N PRO A 36 14.27 0.48 13.55
CA PRO A 36 13.16 0.78 14.45
C PRO A 36 12.61 2.20 14.32
N ASN A 37 13.37 3.11 13.74
CA ASN A 37 13.01 4.50 13.48
C ASN A 37 12.31 4.72 12.13
N VAL A 38 12.06 3.66 11.35
CA VAL A 38 11.36 3.74 10.08
C VAL A 38 9.88 3.36 10.25
N VAL A 39 9.01 4.15 9.64
CA VAL A 39 7.57 3.91 9.51
C VAL A 39 7.17 3.86 8.05
N ALA A 40 6.09 3.17 7.73
CA ALA A 40 5.62 2.97 6.36
C ALA A 40 4.24 3.60 6.14
N LYS A 41 4.10 4.30 5.00
CA LYS A 41 2.81 4.77 4.47
C LYS A 41 2.33 3.77 3.41
N LEU A 42 1.14 3.25 3.63
CA LEU A 42 0.55 2.18 2.85
C LEU A 42 -0.49 2.74 1.88
N GLY A 43 -0.06 3.08 0.68
CA GLY A 43 -0.87 3.60 -0.41
C GLY A 43 0.00 3.94 -1.62
N GLY A 44 -0.62 4.40 -2.70
CA GLY A 44 0.10 4.84 -3.90
C GLY A 44 0.46 3.72 -4.89
N LEU A 45 0.09 2.46 -4.65
CA LEU A 45 0.33 1.38 -5.62
C LEU A 45 -0.58 1.46 -6.87
N ALA A 46 -1.59 2.31 -6.86
CA ALA A 46 -2.46 2.50 -8.01
C ALA A 46 -1.92 3.54 -9.01
N MET A 47 -0.73 4.09 -8.76
CA MET A 47 -0.04 4.96 -9.71
C MET A 47 0.31 4.20 -11.01
N PRO A 48 0.33 4.89 -12.16
CA PRO A 48 0.68 4.28 -13.45
C PRO A 48 2.03 3.55 -13.44
N ASP A 49 3.02 4.09 -12.72
CA ASP A 49 4.39 3.57 -12.66
C ASP A 49 4.49 2.16 -12.03
N ASN A 50 3.51 1.78 -11.20
CA ASN A 50 3.45 0.44 -10.60
C ASN A 50 2.94 -0.64 -11.56
N GLY A 51 2.47 -0.28 -12.77
CA GLY A 51 2.19 -1.20 -13.86
C GLY A 51 0.88 -1.98 -13.78
N PHE A 52 -0.04 -1.64 -12.87
CA PHE A 52 -1.37 -2.28 -12.82
C PHE A 52 -2.29 -1.89 -13.98
N GLY A 53 -1.99 -0.78 -14.68
CA GLY A 53 -2.68 -0.35 -15.89
C GLY A 53 -4.11 0.14 -15.71
N TRP A 54 -4.55 0.34 -14.47
CA TRP A 54 -5.92 0.76 -14.16
C TRP A 54 -6.22 2.18 -14.65
N ASP A 55 -5.22 3.04 -14.69
CA ASP A 55 -5.28 4.42 -15.20
C ASP A 55 -5.69 4.52 -16.68
N ARG A 56 -5.52 3.43 -17.44
CA ARG A 56 -5.83 3.34 -18.88
C ARG A 56 -7.14 2.64 -19.19
N ARG A 57 -7.86 2.17 -18.18
CA ARG A 57 -9.12 1.44 -18.33
C ARG A 57 -10.31 2.38 -18.41
N ALA A 58 -11.32 2.00 -19.20
CA ALA A 58 -12.60 2.71 -19.24
C ALA A 58 -13.38 2.58 -17.93
N THR A 59 -13.26 1.43 -17.25
CA THR A 59 -13.90 1.18 -15.96
C THR A 59 -12.84 1.23 -14.86
N PRO A 60 -12.97 2.12 -13.86
CA PRO A 60 -12.08 2.20 -12.73
C PRO A 60 -12.05 0.88 -11.94
N ALA A 61 -10.93 0.61 -11.26
CA ALA A 61 -10.82 -0.54 -10.37
C ALA A 61 -11.74 -0.40 -9.16
N HIS A 62 -12.28 -1.51 -8.68
CA HIS A 62 -13.09 -1.55 -7.46
C HIS A 62 -12.31 -2.18 -6.29
N SER A 63 -12.91 -2.13 -5.09
CA SER A 63 -12.21 -2.50 -3.85
C SER A 63 -11.74 -3.96 -3.81
N ASP A 64 -12.50 -4.92 -4.37
CA ASP A 64 -12.11 -6.33 -4.38
C ASP A 64 -10.92 -6.57 -5.31
N GLU A 65 -10.93 -5.92 -6.45
CA GLU A 65 -9.83 -5.98 -7.42
C GLU A 65 -8.53 -5.42 -6.83
N LEU A 66 -8.62 -4.31 -6.07
CA LEU A 66 -7.44 -3.79 -5.35
C LEU A 66 -6.93 -4.80 -4.32
N VAL A 67 -7.81 -5.39 -3.52
CA VAL A 67 -7.42 -6.38 -2.50
C VAL A 67 -6.77 -7.61 -3.14
N GLU A 68 -7.29 -8.08 -4.27
CA GLU A 68 -6.75 -9.22 -5.01
C GLU A 68 -5.37 -8.90 -5.58
N ALA A 69 -5.24 -7.80 -6.30
CA ALA A 69 -4.02 -7.46 -7.02
C ALA A 69 -2.89 -6.92 -6.12
N GLN A 70 -3.25 -6.08 -5.14
CA GLN A 70 -2.28 -5.33 -4.35
C GLN A 70 -2.21 -5.76 -2.88
N GLY A 71 -3.19 -6.50 -2.37
CA GLY A 71 -3.31 -6.85 -0.95
C GLY A 71 -2.06 -7.54 -0.37
N ARG A 72 -1.31 -8.29 -1.18
CA ARG A 72 -0.06 -8.94 -0.78
C ARG A 72 1.01 -7.94 -0.34
N TYR A 73 1.09 -6.76 -0.95
CA TYR A 73 2.02 -5.70 -0.57
C TYR A 73 1.68 -5.11 0.79
N TYR A 74 0.39 -4.83 1.01
CA TYR A 74 -0.10 -4.31 2.28
C TYR A 74 0.18 -5.28 3.43
N ARG A 75 -0.22 -6.55 3.28
CA ARG A 75 -0.05 -7.58 4.33
C ARG A 75 1.41 -7.79 4.66
N HIS A 76 2.27 -7.96 3.65
CA HIS A 76 3.71 -8.16 3.88
C HIS A 76 4.34 -6.97 4.61
N THR A 77 4.01 -5.73 4.22
CA THR A 77 4.54 -4.55 4.90
C THR A 77 4.07 -4.46 6.34
N ILE A 78 2.77 -4.72 6.60
CA ILE A 78 2.24 -4.73 7.97
C ILE A 78 2.89 -5.84 8.82
N GLU A 79 3.13 -7.01 8.25
CA GLU A 79 3.84 -8.11 8.93
C GLU A 79 5.28 -7.72 9.31
N CYS A 80 6.01 -7.07 8.41
CA CYS A 80 7.40 -6.68 8.64
C CYS A 80 7.55 -5.52 9.64
N PHE A 81 6.73 -4.48 9.51
CA PHE A 81 6.83 -3.27 10.34
C PHE A 81 6.02 -3.35 11.63
N GLY A 82 4.98 -4.16 11.66
CA GLY A 82 3.92 -4.12 12.66
C GLY A 82 2.94 -2.95 12.47
N PRO A 83 1.66 -3.12 12.87
CA PRO A 83 0.61 -2.10 12.66
C PRO A 83 0.96 -0.72 13.26
N ALA A 84 1.67 -0.69 14.38
CA ALA A 84 2.08 0.55 15.05
C ALA A 84 3.13 1.37 14.28
N ARG A 85 3.74 0.83 13.25
CA ARG A 85 4.67 1.54 12.36
C ARG A 85 4.15 1.66 10.93
N CYS A 86 2.86 1.37 10.71
CA CYS A 86 2.20 1.49 9.43
C CYS A 86 1.04 2.49 9.52
N MET A 87 0.76 3.20 8.43
CA MET A 87 -0.42 4.05 8.31
C MET A 87 -0.96 4.00 6.88
N PHE A 88 -2.28 3.86 6.72
CA PHE A 88 -2.92 3.94 5.41
C PHE A 88 -2.89 5.37 4.88
N GLU A 89 -2.68 5.50 3.58
CA GLU A 89 -2.79 6.75 2.83
C GLU A 89 -3.51 6.53 1.51
N SER A 90 -4.23 7.51 1.01
CA SER A 90 -4.98 7.36 -0.23
C SER A 90 -4.17 7.71 -1.49
N ASN A 91 -3.11 8.48 -1.35
CA ASN A 91 -2.36 9.09 -2.44
C ASN A 91 -3.25 9.90 -3.42
N PHE A 92 -4.40 10.41 -2.92
CA PHE A 92 -5.26 11.26 -3.73
C PHE A 92 -4.73 12.71 -3.76
N PRO A 93 -4.80 13.36 -4.92
CA PRO A 93 -5.60 13.01 -6.12
C PRO A 93 -4.88 12.13 -7.16
N VAL A 94 -3.65 11.70 -6.96
CA VAL A 94 -2.86 10.97 -7.98
C VAL A 94 -3.56 9.67 -8.39
N ASP A 95 -3.92 8.83 -7.42
CA ASP A 95 -4.53 7.52 -7.66
C ASP A 95 -5.97 7.59 -8.20
N ARG A 96 -6.60 8.78 -8.23
CA ARG A 96 -7.98 8.92 -8.72
C ARG A 96 -8.14 8.55 -10.21
N ARG A 97 -7.05 8.49 -10.96
CA ARG A 97 -7.06 8.02 -12.35
C ARG A 97 -7.30 6.52 -12.45
N SER A 98 -6.97 5.79 -11.42
CA SER A 98 -7.02 4.32 -11.37
C SER A 98 -8.27 3.80 -10.67
N LEU A 99 -8.72 4.47 -9.60
CA LEU A 99 -9.89 4.05 -8.82
C LEU A 99 -10.54 5.21 -8.07
N PRO A 100 -11.86 5.10 -7.74
CA PRO A 100 -12.55 6.06 -6.89
C PRO A 100 -12.02 6.05 -5.46
N TYR A 101 -12.04 7.22 -4.80
CA TYR A 101 -11.65 7.38 -3.39
C TYR A 101 -12.38 6.41 -2.44
N ALA A 102 -13.70 6.24 -2.64
CA ALA A 102 -14.49 5.30 -1.83
C ALA A 102 -14.05 3.84 -2.03
N SER A 103 -13.70 3.44 -3.27
CA SER A 103 -13.19 2.10 -3.57
C SER A 103 -11.86 1.84 -2.84
N TYR A 104 -10.98 2.83 -2.82
CA TYR A 104 -9.72 2.74 -2.08
C TYR A 104 -9.97 2.45 -0.59
N TRP A 105 -10.76 3.30 0.09
CA TRP A 105 -10.99 3.13 1.53
C TRP A 105 -11.78 1.86 1.87
N ASN A 106 -12.67 1.41 0.98
CA ASN A 106 -13.34 0.12 1.15
C ASN A 106 -12.35 -1.05 1.05
N ALA A 107 -11.35 -0.97 0.16
CA ALA A 107 -10.27 -1.96 0.10
C ALA A 107 -9.43 -1.97 1.38
N MET A 108 -9.07 -0.80 1.92
CA MET A 108 -8.33 -0.71 3.18
C MET A 108 -9.09 -1.32 4.35
N LYS A 109 -10.41 -1.10 4.44
CA LYS A 109 -11.27 -1.75 5.43
C LYS A 109 -11.26 -3.28 5.29
N LYS A 110 -11.30 -3.80 4.06
CA LYS A 110 -11.23 -5.24 3.79
C LYS A 110 -9.89 -5.84 4.20
N ILE A 111 -8.78 -5.16 3.90
CA ILE A 111 -7.44 -5.58 4.33
C ILE A 111 -7.34 -5.55 5.86
N ALA A 112 -7.82 -4.48 6.47
CA ALA A 112 -7.75 -4.28 7.92
C ALA A 112 -8.64 -5.23 8.72
N ALA A 113 -9.65 -5.84 8.12
CA ALA A 113 -10.58 -6.76 8.81
C ALA A 113 -9.89 -8.00 9.44
N ALA A 114 -8.67 -8.33 9.00
CA ALA A 114 -7.87 -9.41 9.57
C ALA A 114 -7.13 -9.03 10.87
N TYR A 115 -7.16 -7.76 11.27
CA TYR A 115 -6.43 -7.21 12.41
C TYR A 115 -7.38 -6.87 13.56
N SER A 116 -6.87 -6.86 14.79
CA SER A 116 -7.62 -6.44 15.99
C SER A 116 -8.06 -4.98 15.92
N ALA A 117 -9.05 -4.58 16.72
CA ALA A 117 -9.54 -3.20 16.78
C ALA A 117 -8.42 -2.19 17.10
N ALA A 118 -7.47 -2.54 17.98
CA ALA A 118 -6.33 -1.70 18.32
C ALA A 118 -5.35 -1.54 17.14
N GLU A 119 -5.10 -2.59 16.40
CA GLU A 119 -4.25 -2.58 15.21
C GLU A 119 -4.91 -1.80 14.07
N GLN A 120 -6.22 -1.97 13.86
CA GLN A 120 -6.98 -1.16 12.91
C GLN A 120 -6.91 0.32 13.26
N HIS A 121 -7.08 0.68 14.54
CA HIS A 121 -6.91 2.06 14.98
C HIS A 121 -5.51 2.60 14.65
N ALA A 122 -4.45 1.81 14.89
CA ALA A 122 -3.09 2.20 14.53
C ALA A 122 -2.96 2.49 13.03
N LEU A 123 -3.44 1.56 12.17
CA LEU A 123 -3.34 1.65 10.72
C LEU A 123 -4.11 2.85 10.13
N PHE A 124 -5.32 3.15 10.65
CA PHE A 124 -6.17 4.21 10.11
C PHE A 124 -5.90 5.60 10.71
N GLN A 125 -5.39 5.69 11.94
CA GLN A 125 -5.31 6.95 12.66
C GLN A 125 -4.11 7.06 13.60
N GLY A 126 -3.93 6.13 14.52
CA GLY A 126 -3.03 6.27 15.66
C GLY A 126 -1.56 6.46 15.28
N THR A 127 -1.08 5.74 14.27
CA THR A 127 0.30 5.91 13.78
C THR A 127 0.49 7.29 13.16
N ALA A 128 -0.46 7.76 12.33
CA ALA A 128 -0.38 9.10 11.74
C ALA A 128 -0.40 10.19 12.81
N GLN A 129 -1.31 10.11 13.78
CA GLN A 129 -1.37 11.06 14.89
C GLN A 129 -0.03 11.17 15.63
N ARG A 130 0.56 10.04 15.97
CA ARG A 130 1.85 9.99 16.68
C ARG A 130 3.00 10.56 15.84
N ILE A 131 3.08 10.19 14.57
CA ILE A 131 4.21 10.59 13.71
C ILE A 131 4.13 12.05 13.31
N TYR A 132 2.93 12.56 13.00
CA TYR A 132 2.71 13.94 12.59
C TYR A 132 2.40 14.88 13.76
N ARG A 133 2.28 14.34 15.01
CA ARG A 133 1.99 15.13 16.24
C ARG A 133 0.67 15.89 16.14
N LEU A 134 -0.37 15.23 15.63
CA LEU A 134 -1.71 15.79 15.47
C LEU A 134 -2.49 15.74 16.77
#